data_75ef13628c04df8cfd0c356db2a732cc
#
_entry.id   75ef13628c04df8cfd0c356db2a732cc
#
_cell.length_a   1.000
_cell.length_b   1.000
_cell.length_c   1.000
_cell.angle_alpha   90.00
_cell.angle_beta   90.00
_cell.angle_gamma   90.00
#
_symmetry.space_group_name_H-M   'P 1'
#
loop_
_entity.id
_entity.type
_entity.pdbx_description
1 polymer ?
#
loop_
_entity_poly.entity_id
_entity_poly.type
_entity_poly.pdbx_seq_one_letter_code
_entity_poly.pdbx_strand_id
1 'polypeptide(L)'
;QTSHGIILHDDVIGQTEGSVVVTVSAKREAQVNQTHPERDANKPWKGTRAIGGWEFAVMRPRLADYVLSMPRGAQIMYPKDIAQVIQLGDIRSGMNVLESGAGSGAMSINLLDAVGEGGSLTTIEMRSEFARVAEANATVYFGERPAWWDLRTGDFDSVAAGLPEHSFDRI
;
A
#
# COMPACT_ATOMS: atom_id res chain seq x y z
N GLN A 1 -0.55 16.86 3.37
CA GLN A 1 -1.28 18.08 3.07
C GLN A 1 -2.71 17.74 2.72
N THR A 2 -3.70 18.47 3.26
CA THR A 2 -5.12 18.31 2.96
C THR A 2 -5.65 19.59 2.31
N SER A 3 -6.87 19.56 1.74
CA SER A 3 -7.56 20.77 1.24
C SER A 3 -7.89 21.79 2.35
N HIS A 4 -7.80 21.40 3.61
CA HIS A 4 -8.21 22.19 4.78
C HIS A 4 -7.06 22.45 5.77
N GLY A 5 -5.82 22.28 5.33
CA GLY A 5 -4.63 22.51 6.13
C GLY A 5 -3.63 21.35 6.10
N ILE A 6 -2.69 21.36 7.01
CA ILE A 6 -1.62 20.38 7.13
C ILE A 6 -1.86 19.54 8.39
N ILE A 7 -1.64 18.22 8.28
CA ILE A 7 -1.50 17.30 9.40
C ILE A 7 -0.04 16.84 9.38
N LEU A 8 0.63 16.92 10.52
CA LEU A 8 2.00 16.43 10.64
C LEU A 8 1.99 14.91 10.65
N HIS A 9 3.05 14.30 10.10
CA HIS A 9 3.19 12.83 10.12
C HIS A 9 3.20 12.30 11.56
N ASP A 10 3.88 13.01 12.46
CA ASP A 10 3.98 12.63 13.88
C ASP A 10 2.64 12.68 14.62
N ASP A 11 1.67 13.45 14.12
CA ASP A 11 0.33 13.48 14.68
C ASP A 11 -0.53 12.28 14.24
N VAL A 12 -0.10 11.54 13.20
CA VAL A 12 -0.80 10.39 12.61
C VAL A 12 -0.09 9.06 12.89
N ILE A 13 1.25 9.05 12.79
CA ILE A 13 2.05 7.84 12.98
C ILE A 13 1.88 7.33 14.41
N GLY A 14 1.51 6.04 14.53
CA GLY A 14 1.28 5.40 15.83
C GLY A 14 -0.10 5.65 16.43
N GLN A 15 -0.97 6.42 15.80
CA GLN A 15 -2.35 6.58 16.24
C GLN A 15 -3.17 5.32 15.95
N THR A 16 -4.12 5.05 16.83
CA THR A 16 -5.09 3.96 16.62
C THR A 16 -6.16 4.39 15.62
N GLU A 17 -6.72 3.42 14.90
CA GLU A 17 -7.87 3.66 14.03
C GLU A 17 -9.03 4.27 14.81
N GLY A 18 -9.66 5.30 14.25
CA GLY A 18 -10.72 6.08 14.90
C GLY A 18 -10.21 7.29 15.70
N SER A 19 -8.89 7.45 15.90
CA SER A 19 -8.33 8.67 16.50
C SER A 19 -8.65 9.90 15.66
N VAL A 20 -8.80 11.05 16.31
CA VAL A 20 -9.07 12.32 15.65
C VAL A 20 -7.83 13.19 15.67
N VAL A 21 -7.42 13.66 14.51
CA VAL A 21 -6.31 14.63 14.33
C VAL A 21 -6.84 15.94 13.77
N VAL A 22 -6.19 17.05 14.14
CA VAL A 22 -6.64 18.38 13.79
C VAL A 22 -5.63 19.08 12.89
N THR A 23 -6.11 19.65 11.79
CA THR A 23 -5.23 20.38 10.86
C THR A 23 -4.69 21.68 11.45
N VAL A 24 -3.45 22.01 11.05
CA VAL A 24 -2.81 23.29 11.31
C VAL A 24 -2.62 24.07 10.00
N SER A 25 -2.53 25.40 10.06
CA SER A 25 -2.26 26.20 8.86
C SER A 25 -0.77 26.19 8.52
N ALA A 26 -0.43 26.18 7.22
CA ALA A 26 0.95 26.20 6.73
C ALA A 26 1.76 27.41 7.25
N LYS A 27 1.14 28.56 7.42
CA LYS A 27 1.80 29.76 7.97
C LYS A 27 2.24 29.58 9.41
N ARG A 28 1.58 28.73 10.17
CA ARG A 28 1.84 28.50 11.58
C ARG A 28 2.90 27.43 11.81
N GLU A 29 3.02 26.47 10.93
CA GLU A 29 4.09 25.46 10.97
C GLU A 29 5.47 26.13 10.88
N ALA A 30 5.62 27.09 9.95
CA ALA A 30 6.85 27.86 9.82
C ALA A 30 7.19 28.68 11.08
N GLN A 31 6.19 29.22 11.78
CA GLN A 31 6.39 29.96 13.03
C GLN A 31 6.71 29.05 14.23
N VAL A 32 6.05 27.91 14.33
CA VAL A 32 6.28 26.93 15.41
C VAL A 32 7.69 26.36 15.33
N ASN A 33 8.14 26.00 14.13
CA ASN A 33 9.49 25.48 13.92
C ASN A 33 10.61 26.50 14.19
N GLN A 34 10.31 27.82 14.09
CA GLN A 34 11.26 28.88 14.41
C GLN A 34 11.31 29.22 15.90
N THR A 35 10.22 29.04 16.65
CA THR A 35 10.11 29.52 18.05
C THR A 35 10.23 28.42 19.10
N HIS A 36 10.10 27.14 18.74
CA HIS A 36 10.13 26.02 19.67
C HIS A 36 10.86 24.81 19.11
N PRO A 37 12.21 24.81 19.11
CA PRO A 37 13.00 23.66 18.63
C PRO A 37 12.88 22.41 19.53
N GLU A 38 12.37 22.55 20.76
CA GLU A 38 12.15 21.44 21.70
C GLU A 38 10.68 21.37 22.10
N ARG A 39 9.89 20.62 21.34
CA ARG A 39 8.49 20.39 21.65
C ARG A 39 8.36 19.26 22.67
N ASP A 40 7.88 19.60 23.88
CA ASP A 40 7.47 18.60 24.86
C ASP A 40 6.16 17.92 24.37
N ALA A 41 6.27 16.67 23.92
CA ALA A 41 5.17 15.89 23.36
C ALA A 41 3.98 15.67 24.34
N ASN A 42 4.19 15.90 25.64
CA ASN A 42 3.20 15.65 26.69
C ASN A 42 2.40 16.89 27.11
N LYS A 43 2.60 18.06 26.52
CA LYS A 43 1.81 19.25 26.85
C LYS A 43 0.76 19.55 25.78
N PRO A 44 -0.53 19.62 26.16
CA PRO A 44 -1.57 20.07 25.23
C PRO A 44 -1.26 21.50 24.79
N TRP A 45 -1.31 21.70 23.48
CA TRP A 45 -0.95 22.96 22.84
C TRP A 45 -1.89 24.11 23.24
N LYS A 46 -1.40 25.10 23.99
CA LYS A 46 -2.12 26.32 24.35
C LYS A 46 -1.77 27.47 23.39
N GLY A 47 -1.99 27.31 22.12
CA GLY A 47 -1.74 28.39 21.17
C GLY A 47 -3.03 28.94 20.57
N THR A 48 -3.04 30.24 20.23
CA THR A 48 -4.14 30.97 19.59
C THR A 48 -4.73 30.15 18.40
N ARG A 49 -6.07 30.12 18.32
CA ARG A 49 -6.87 29.42 17.32
C ARG A 49 -6.26 29.53 15.92
N ALA A 50 -5.82 28.42 15.35
CA ALA A 50 -5.50 28.36 13.94
C ALA A 50 -6.80 28.47 13.13
N ILE A 51 -6.80 29.35 12.14
CA ILE A 51 -7.81 29.29 11.07
C ILE A 51 -7.56 27.95 10.36
N GLY A 52 -8.49 27.03 10.50
CA GLY A 52 -8.32 25.69 9.95
C GLY A 52 -8.93 24.63 10.82
N GLY A 53 -8.47 24.29 11.94
CA GLY A 53 -8.99 23.39 12.98
C GLY A 53 -9.95 22.28 12.51
N TRP A 54 -9.78 21.76 11.30
CA TRP A 54 -10.61 20.68 10.78
C TRP A 54 -10.19 19.37 11.42
N GLU A 55 -11.17 18.65 11.92
CA GLU A 55 -10.99 17.33 12.51
C GLU A 55 -11.03 16.27 11.42
N PHE A 56 -10.06 15.34 11.46
CA PHE A 56 -9.96 14.19 10.58
C PHE A 56 -9.85 12.93 11.42
N ALA A 57 -10.72 11.96 11.15
CA ALA A 57 -10.57 10.64 11.73
C ALA A 57 -9.44 9.88 11.02
N VAL A 58 -8.57 9.26 11.80
CA VAL A 58 -7.53 8.37 11.29
C VAL A 58 -8.16 7.02 11.02
N MET A 59 -8.14 6.58 9.77
CA MET A 59 -8.70 5.31 9.34
C MET A 59 -7.61 4.49 8.64
N ARG A 60 -7.67 3.17 8.79
CA ARG A 60 -6.84 2.27 7.99
C ARG A 60 -7.26 2.42 6.52
N PRO A 61 -6.32 2.61 5.58
CA PRO A 61 -6.66 2.68 4.17
C PRO A 61 -7.24 1.34 3.69
N ARG A 62 -8.27 1.39 2.86
CA ARG A 62 -8.71 0.20 2.13
C ARG A 62 -7.65 -0.19 1.10
N LEU A 63 -7.64 -1.44 0.66
CA LEU A 63 -6.70 -1.90 -0.36
C LEU A 63 -6.74 -1.02 -1.63
N ALA A 64 -7.93 -0.61 -2.07
CA ALA A 64 -8.08 0.30 -3.21
C ALA A 64 -7.41 1.67 -2.98
N ASP A 65 -7.49 2.23 -1.78
CA ASP A 65 -6.87 3.51 -1.43
C ASP A 65 -5.34 3.37 -1.39
N TYR A 66 -4.84 2.24 -0.86
CA TYR A 66 -3.42 1.92 -0.83
C TYR A 66 -2.85 1.80 -2.24
N VAL A 67 -3.46 1.00 -3.11
CA VAL A 67 -3.03 0.81 -4.51
C VAL A 67 -2.96 2.14 -5.27
N LEU A 68 -3.90 3.05 -5.03
CA LEU A 68 -3.90 4.37 -5.68
C LEU A 68 -2.82 5.32 -5.16
N SER A 69 -2.32 5.11 -3.94
CA SER A 69 -1.34 5.99 -3.26
C SER A 69 0.08 5.44 -3.16
N MET A 70 0.28 4.13 -3.33
CA MET A 70 1.58 3.48 -3.18
C MET A 70 2.62 3.99 -4.19
N PRO A 71 3.94 3.87 -3.90
CA PRO A 71 5.00 4.18 -4.85
C PRO A 71 4.86 3.41 -6.16
N ARG A 72 5.14 4.08 -7.29
CA ARG A 72 4.99 3.51 -8.62
C ARG A 72 6.31 3.48 -9.37
N GLY A 73 6.71 2.30 -9.82
CA GLY A 73 7.78 2.11 -10.81
C GLY A 73 7.23 1.93 -12.22
N ALA A 74 6.03 1.35 -12.34
CA ALA A 74 5.28 1.16 -13.58
C ALA A 74 3.84 1.66 -13.42
N GLN A 75 3.14 1.78 -14.53
CA GLN A 75 1.70 2.05 -14.53
C GLN A 75 0.95 0.92 -13.84
N ILE A 76 -0.07 1.26 -13.06
CA ILE A 76 -0.87 0.29 -12.31
C ILE A 76 -2.19 -0.01 -13.04
N MET A 77 -2.68 -1.23 -12.84
CA MET A 77 -4.09 -1.53 -13.07
C MET A 77 -4.94 -0.87 -11.99
N TYR A 78 -6.03 -0.22 -12.38
CA TYR A 78 -6.90 0.47 -11.43
C TYR A 78 -7.78 -0.52 -10.64
N PRO A 79 -8.16 -0.19 -9.38
CA PRO A 79 -8.92 -1.09 -8.53
C PRO A 79 -10.22 -1.61 -9.14
N LYS A 80 -10.91 -0.81 -9.96
CA LYS A 80 -12.13 -1.24 -10.67
C LYS A 80 -11.87 -2.39 -11.65
N ASP A 81 -10.72 -2.37 -12.34
CA ASP A 81 -10.35 -3.38 -13.33
C ASP A 81 -9.81 -4.63 -12.62
N ILE A 82 -9.02 -4.44 -11.56
CA ILE A 82 -8.55 -5.54 -10.68
C ILE A 82 -9.74 -6.32 -10.10
N ALA A 83 -10.76 -5.61 -9.60
CA ALA A 83 -11.96 -6.24 -9.06
C ALA A 83 -12.67 -7.11 -10.10
N GLN A 84 -12.71 -6.67 -11.37
CA GLN A 84 -13.27 -7.48 -12.45
C GLN A 84 -12.43 -8.72 -12.75
N VAL A 85 -11.10 -8.60 -12.78
CA VAL A 85 -10.21 -9.75 -13.01
C VAL A 85 -10.40 -10.79 -11.91
N ILE A 86 -10.42 -10.39 -10.64
CA ILE A 86 -10.64 -11.30 -9.51
C ILE A 86 -12.01 -11.96 -9.59
N GLN A 87 -13.07 -11.17 -9.83
CA GLN A 87 -14.44 -11.67 -9.86
C GLN A 87 -14.70 -12.57 -11.08
N LEU A 88 -14.32 -12.14 -12.28
CA LEU A 88 -14.57 -12.90 -13.51
C LEU A 88 -13.61 -14.08 -13.67
N GLY A 89 -12.39 -13.95 -13.14
CA GLY A 89 -11.40 -15.03 -13.07
C GLY A 89 -11.73 -16.06 -11.98
N ASP A 90 -12.78 -15.79 -11.16
CA ASP A 90 -13.17 -16.67 -10.05
C ASP A 90 -11.99 -17.00 -9.12
N ILE A 91 -11.19 -15.97 -8.79
CA ILE A 91 -10.02 -16.12 -7.93
C ILE A 91 -10.48 -16.09 -6.47
N ARG A 92 -10.12 -17.14 -5.73
CA ARG A 92 -10.62 -17.38 -4.37
C ARG A 92 -9.50 -17.79 -3.42
N SER A 93 -9.78 -17.69 -2.14
CA SER A 93 -8.90 -18.16 -1.07
C SER A 93 -8.54 -19.64 -1.26
N GLY A 94 -7.27 -19.97 -1.09
CA GLY A 94 -6.71 -21.29 -1.23
C GLY A 94 -6.25 -21.66 -2.66
N MET A 95 -6.49 -20.80 -3.65
CA MET A 95 -6.04 -21.05 -5.02
C MET A 95 -4.55 -20.75 -5.21
N ASN A 96 -3.95 -21.47 -6.17
CA ASN A 96 -2.61 -21.20 -6.68
C ASN A 96 -2.73 -20.41 -7.99
N VAL A 97 -2.19 -19.20 -8.00
CA VAL A 97 -2.32 -18.26 -9.12
C VAL A 97 -0.95 -17.95 -9.71
N LEU A 98 -0.86 -17.89 -11.03
CA LEU A 98 0.32 -17.42 -11.76
C LEU A 98 0.03 -16.04 -12.34
N GLU A 99 0.89 -15.06 -12.06
CA GLU A 99 0.85 -13.71 -12.61
C GLU A 99 2.08 -13.46 -13.47
N SER A 100 1.88 -12.85 -14.63
CA SER A 100 2.97 -12.36 -15.48
C SER A 100 2.99 -10.84 -15.51
N GLY A 101 4.07 -10.25 -14.96
CA GLY A 101 4.27 -8.81 -14.86
C GLY A 101 3.77 -8.23 -13.54
N ALA A 102 4.63 -8.11 -12.53
CA ALA A 102 4.31 -7.49 -11.25
C ALA A 102 4.11 -5.96 -11.36
N GLY A 103 4.90 -5.31 -12.22
CA GLY A 103 4.92 -3.86 -12.34
C GLY A 103 5.17 -3.16 -11.00
N SER A 104 4.20 -2.38 -10.52
CA SER A 104 4.25 -1.76 -9.19
C SER A 104 3.61 -2.62 -8.07
N GLY A 105 3.12 -3.82 -8.38
CA GLY A 105 2.51 -4.74 -7.43
C GLY A 105 1.02 -4.51 -7.18
N ALA A 106 0.35 -3.66 -7.95
CA ALA A 106 -1.07 -3.37 -7.75
C ALA A 106 -1.94 -4.63 -7.86
N MET A 107 -1.75 -5.41 -8.93
CA MET A 107 -2.46 -6.66 -9.12
C MET A 107 -1.97 -7.72 -8.14
N SER A 108 -0.64 -7.85 -7.99
CA SER A 108 -0.02 -8.82 -7.09
C SER A 108 -0.57 -8.72 -5.66
N ILE A 109 -0.66 -7.51 -5.08
CA ILE A 109 -1.18 -7.30 -3.72
C ILE A 109 -2.65 -7.74 -3.61
N ASN A 110 -3.47 -7.42 -4.62
CA ASN A 110 -4.87 -7.85 -4.65
C ASN A 110 -5.04 -9.36 -4.83
N LEU A 111 -4.18 -10.00 -5.63
CA LEU A 111 -4.16 -11.46 -5.76
C LEU A 111 -3.73 -12.13 -4.46
N LEU A 112 -2.68 -11.62 -3.82
CA LEU A 112 -2.21 -12.12 -2.51
C LEU A 112 -3.29 -12.03 -1.43
N ASP A 113 -4.03 -10.91 -1.40
CA ASP A 113 -5.15 -10.72 -0.49
C ASP A 113 -6.31 -11.71 -0.79
N ALA A 114 -6.61 -11.92 -2.07
CA ALA A 114 -7.69 -12.80 -2.50
C ALA A 114 -7.41 -14.29 -2.24
N VAL A 115 -6.18 -14.76 -2.53
CA VAL A 115 -5.81 -16.17 -2.32
C VAL A 115 -5.53 -16.48 -0.86
N GLY A 116 -5.03 -15.51 -0.10
CA GLY A 116 -4.69 -15.65 1.31
C GLY A 116 -3.59 -16.68 1.59
N GLU A 117 -3.27 -16.87 2.86
CA GLU A 117 -2.21 -17.78 3.32
C GLU A 117 -2.46 -19.27 2.97
N GLY A 118 -3.69 -19.65 2.69
CA GLY A 118 -4.06 -21.00 2.28
C GLY A 118 -3.82 -21.30 0.80
N GLY A 119 -3.54 -20.25 -0.01
CA GLY A 119 -3.21 -20.36 -1.41
C GLY A 119 -1.78 -19.93 -1.69
N SER A 120 -1.47 -19.66 -2.96
CA SER A 120 -0.18 -19.10 -3.35
C SER A 120 -0.28 -18.19 -4.57
N LEU A 121 0.62 -17.23 -4.66
CA LEU A 121 0.84 -16.42 -5.84
C LEU A 121 2.27 -16.63 -6.33
N THR A 122 2.43 -17.07 -7.57
CA THR A 122 3.71 -17.02 -8.28
C THR A 122 3.66 -15.87 -9.27
N THR A 123 4.58 -14.92 -9.14
CA THR A 123 4.66 -13.77 -10.05
C THR A 123 5.98 -13.79 -10.79
N ILE A 124 5.95 -13.67 -12.12
CA ILE A 124 7.14 -13.54 -12.95
C ILE A 124 7.22 -12.11 -13.45
N GLU A 125 8.30 -11.41 -13.09
CA GLU A 125 8.57 -10.04 -13.56
C GLU A 125 9.91 -9.99 -14.27
N MET A 126 9.91 -9.50 -15.52
CA MET A 126 11.12 -9.45 -16.33
C MET A 126 12.16 -8.45 -15.81
N ARG A 127 11.71 -7.33 -15.22
CA ARG A 127 12.54 -6.23 -14.76
C ARG A 127 12.75 -6.26 -13.25
N SER A 128 13.98 -6.46 -12.83
CA SER A 128 14.33 -6.58 -11.41
C SER A 128 14.01 -5.30 -10.60
N GLU A 129 14.06 -4.13 -11.23
CA GLU A 129 13.66 -2.87 -10.60
C GLU A 129 12.17 -2.82 -10.27
N PHE A 130 11.30 -3.39 -11.12
CA PHE A 130 9.86 -3.46 -10.84
C PHE A 130 9.54 -4.55 -9.82
N ALA A 131 10.20 -5.70 -9.90
CA ALA A 131 10.07 -6.73 -8.87
C ALA A 131 10.35 -6.17 -7.46
N ARG A 132 11.43 -5.37 -7.32
CA ARG A 132 11.76 -4.71 -6.04
C ARG A 132 10.69 -3.71 -5.58
N VAL A 133 10.11 -2.93 -6.51
CA VAL A 133 9.02 -2.00 -6.17
C VAL A 133 7.78 -2.75 -5.72
N ALA A 134 7.39 -3.80 -6.45
CA ALA A 134 6.25 -4.63 -6.11
C ALA A 134 6.43 -5.30 -4.73
N GLU A 135 7.61 -5.85 -4.47
CA GLU A 135 7.95 -6.49 -3.19
C GLU A 135 7.90 -5.50 -2.03
N ALA A 136 8.49 -4.31 -2.20
CA ALA A 136 8.44 -3.25 -1.19
C ALA A 136 7.01 -2.81 -0.88
N ASN A 137 6.18 -2.61 -1.92
CA ASN A 137 4.77 -2.24 -1.76
C ASN A 137 3.97 -3.33 -1.05
N ALA A 138 4.13 -4.59 -1.43
CA ALA A 138 3.46 -5.71 -0.75
C ALA A 138 3.89 -5.82 0.71
N THR A 139 5.19 -5.71 0.98
CA THR A 139 5.74 -5.75 2.34
C THR A 139 5.15 -4.64 3.22
N VAL A 140 5.01 -3.42 2.69
CA VAL A 140 4.37 -2.31 3.44
C VAL A 140 2.89 -2.58 3.70
N TYR A 141 2.17 -3.12 2.72
CA TYR A 141 0.73 -3.38 2.87
C TYR A 141 0.43 -4.48 3.89
N PHE A 142 1.15 -5.60 3.82
CA PHE A 142 0.95 -6.76 4.71
C PHE A 142 1.69 -6.63 6.06
N GLY A 143 2.59 -5.65 6.20
CA GLY A 143 3.47 -5.50 7.38
C GLY A 143 4.76 -6.29 7.29
N GLU A 144 4.76 -7.35 6.47
CA GLU A 144 5.92 -8.17 6.14
C GLU A 144 5.77 -8.74 4.72
N ARG A 145 6.83 -9.35 4.19
CA ARG A 145 6.75 -10.04 2.89
C ARG A 145 5.87 -11.27 3.02
N PRO A 146 4.79 -11.39 2.22
CA PRO A 146 3.92 -12.56 2.27
C PRO A 146 4.67 -13.86 2.01
N ALA A 147 4.57 -14.84 2.90
CA ALA A 147 5.24 -16.13 2.76
C ALA A 147 4.66 -16.98 1.60
N TRP A 148 3.41 -16.70 1.21
CA TRP A 148 2.71 -17.36 0.09
C TRP A 148 2.94 -16.69 -1.26
N TRP A 149 3.93 -15.78 -1.35
CA TRP A 149 4.33 -15.11 -2.59
C TRP A 149 5.70 -15.60 -3.10
N ASP A 150 5.70 -16.22 -4.27
CA ASP A 150 6.90 -16.57 -5.02
C ASP A 150 7.11 -15.56 -6.16
N LEU A 151 7.89 -14.53 -5.91
CA LEU A 151 8.24 -13.51 -6.90
C LEU A 151 9.56 -13.86 -7.57
N ARG A 152 9.50 -14.16 -8.87
CA ARG A 152 10.64 -14.53 -9.70
C ARG A 152 10.97 -13.46 -10.71
N THR A 153 12.26 -13.19 -10.91
CA THR A 153 12.73 -12.26 -11.93
C THR A 153 13.27 -13.01 -13.14
N GLY A 154 12.78 -12.67 -14.33
CA GLY A 154 13.23 -13.26 -15.58
C GLY A 154 12.20 -13.16 -16.69
N ASP A 155 12.60 -13.62 -17.85
CA ASP A 155 11.72 -13.80 -19.00
C ASP A 155 10.67 -14.87 -18.69
N PHE A 156 9.41 -14.59 -19.08
CA PHE A 156 8.27 -15.46 -18.75
C PHE A 156 8.48 -16.89 -19.25
N ASP A 157 8.82 -17.08 -20.52
CA ASP A 157 8.94 -18.42 -21.12
C ASP A 157 10.04 -19.23 -20.43
N SER A 158 11.17 -18.57 -20.15
CA SER A 158 12.32 -19.21 -19.50
C SER A 158 12.03 -19.60 -18.05
N VAL A 159 11.34 -18.78 -17.30
CA VAL A 159 10.99 -19.04 -15.89
C VAL A 159 9.84 -20.02 -15.79
N ALA A 160 8.82 -19.88 -16.64
CA ALA A 160 7.64 -20.73 -16.66
C ALA A 160 7.97 -22.19 -17.04
N ALA A 161 8.96 -22.40 -17.91
CA ALA A 161 9.44 -23.75 -18.27
C ALA A 161 9.97 -24.56 -17.06
N GLY A 162 10.36 -23.89 -16.00
CA GLY A 162 10.82 -24.51 -14.75
C GLY A 162 9.72 -24.68 -13.69
N LEU A 163 8.48 -24.28 -13.96
CA LEU A 163 7.37 -24.45 -13.05
C LEU A 163 6.75 -25.86 -13.20
N PRO A 164 6.19 -26.42 -12.12
CA PRO A 164 5.51 -27.70 -12.20
C PRO A 164 4.29 -27.62 -13.12
N GLU A 165 4.09 -28.62 -13.93
CA GLU A 165 2.91 -28.75 -14.78
C GLU A 165 1.63 -28.86 -13.92
N HIS A 166 0.52 -28.29 -14.40
CA HIS A 166 -0.81 -28.37 -13.75
C HIS A 166 -0.84 -27.89 -12.29
N SER A 167 0.04 -26.96 -11.91
CA SER A 167 0.17 -26.48 -10.52
C SER A 167 -0.65 -25.20 -10.22
N PHE A 168 -1.27 -24.59 -11.21
CA PHE A 168 -2.01 -23.35 -11.07
C PHE A 168 -3.49 -23.52 -11.40
N ASP A 169 -4.33 -22.91 -10.58
CA ASP A 169 -5.78 -22.85 -10.80
C ASP A 169 -6.14 -21.75 -11.79
N ARG A 170 -5.35 -20.67 -11.80
CA ARG A 170 -5.53 -19.50 -12.68
C ARG A 170 -4.19 -18.95 -13.15
N ILE A 171 -4.21 -18.35 -14.36
CA ILE A 171 -3.08 -17.65 -14.97
C ILE A 171 -3.58 -16.30 -15.51
#